data_234e2c93fecee484d18f128b0aabc91f
#
_entry.id   234e2c93fecee484d18f128b0aabc91f
#
_cell.length_a   1.000
_cell.length_b   1.000
_cell.length_c   1.000
_cell.angle_alpha   90.00
_cell.angle_beta   90.00
_cell.angle_gamma   90.00
#
_symmetry.space_group_name_H-M   'P 1'
#
loop_
_entity.id
_entity.type
_entity.pdbx_description
1 polymer ?
#
loop_
_entity_poly.entity_id
_entity_poly.type
_entity_poly.pdbx_seq_one_letter_code
_entity_poly.pdbx_strand_id
1 'polypeptide(L)'
;MNWIKYSVLTLILSGSLLILLFIGDVIAKRVLNLGHPIVYDSHALWGYTPRENRTYERFDGDIVTINDVGARGVEDWNDNGNNIIFLGDSVTYGGSYISDNQTFVSLSCQTIENWTCHNVGVNAYGVLNMVARSRYDKRISLAPLRIF
;
A
#
# COMPACT_ATOMS: atom_id res chain seq x y z
N MET A 1 2.61 57.09 0.22
CA MET A 1 2.24 56.55 -1.11
C MET A 1 2.93 55.21 -1.46
N ASN A 2 4.00 54.81 -0.82
CA ASN A 2 4.70 53.55 -1.11
C ASN A 2 4.06 52.30 -0.40
N TRP A 3 3.43 52.46 0.70
CA TRP A 3 2.81 51.36 1.47
C TRP A 3 1.72 50.62 0.69
N ILE A 4 0.86 51.35 -0.02
CA ILE A 4 -0.18 50.74 -0.86
C ILE A 4 0.43 49.90 -1.98
N LYS A 5 1.52 50.34 -2.59
CA LYS A 5 2.24 49.57 -3.61
C LYS A 5 2.83 48.26 -3.09
N TYR A 6 3.43 48.32 -1.88
CA TYR A 6 3.97 47.11 -1.25
C TYR A 6 2.88 46.13 -0.83
N SER A 7 1.76 46.64 -0.29
CA SER A 7 0.62 45.79 0.08
C SER A 7 0.00 45.09 -1.14
N VAL A 8 -0.17 45.81 -2.25
CA VAL A 8 -0.69 45.26 -3.49
C VAL A 8 0.30 44.21 -4.06
N LEU A 9 1.59 44.53 -4.06
CA LEU A 9 2.61 43.58 -4.53
C LEU A 9 2.62 42.29 -3.68
N THR A 10 2.55 42.40 -2.36
CA THR A 10 2.47 41.26 -1.45
C THR A 10 1.24 40.40 -1.73
N LEU A 11 0.07 41.02 -1.93
CA LEU A 11 -1.16 40.30 -2.27
C LEU A 11 -1.05 39.54 -3.60
N ILE A 12 -0.46 40.18 -4.62
CA ILE A 12 -0.25 39.52 -5.92
C ILE A 12 0.71 38.33 -5.77
N LEU A 13 1.83 38.49 -5.07
CA LEU A 13 2.79 37.42 -4.84
C LEU A 13 2.20 36.26 -4.03
N SER A 14 1.45 36.57 -2.99
CA SER A 14 0.77 35.55 -2.17
C SER A 14 -0.29 34.81 -3.00
N GLY A 15 -1.08 35.54 -3.79
CA GLY A 15 -2.09 34.93 -4.66
C GLY A 15 -1.47 34.04 -5.73
N SER A 16 -0.39 34.47 -6.37
CA SER A 16 0.31 33.66 -7.36
C SER A 16 0.94 32.40 -6.76
N LEU A 17 1.50 32.49 -5.55
CA LEU A 17 2.03 31.33 -4.84
C LEU A 17 0.93 30.29 -4.53
N LEU A 18 -0.23 30.72 -4.04
CA LEU A 18 -1.37 29.84 -3.77
C LEU A 18 -1.87 29.15 -5.04
N ILE A 19 -1.93 29.86 -6.16
CA ILE A 19 -2.30 29.29 -7.47
C ILE A 19 -1.29 28.24 -7.89
N LEU A 20 0.02 28.50 -7.77
CA LEU A 20 1.07 27.54 -8.13
C LEU A 20 1.00 26.29 -7.24
N LEU A 21 0.77 26.44 -5.95
CA LEU A 21 0.59 25.31 -5.03
C LEU A 21 -0.63 24.47 -5.41
N PHE A 22 -1.75 25.12 -5.74
CA PHE A 22 -2.96 24.43 -6.17
C PHE A 22 -2.74 23.65 -7.48
N ILE A 23 -2.10 24.27 -8.48
CA ILE A 23 -1.76 23.61 -9.74
C ILE A 23 -0.83 22.41 -9.49
N GLY A 24 0.19 22.58 -8.63
CA GLY A 24 1.11 21.52 -8.25
C GLY A 24 0.37 20.34 -7.58
N ASP A 25 -0.56 20.61 -6.69
CA ASP A 25 -1.40 19.58 -6.04
C ASP A 25 -2.29 18.83 -7.04
N VAL A 26 -2.90 19.55 -7.99
CA VAL A 26 -3.73 18.93 -9.05
C VAL A 26 -2.87 18.04 -9.95
N ILE A 27 -1.68 18.48 -10.35
CA ILE A 27 -0.74 17.68 -11.14
C ILE A 27 -0.31 16.45 -10.36
N ALA A 28 0.11 16.61 -9.10
CA ALA A 28 0.52 15.50 -8.26
C ALA A 28 -0.57 14.42 -8.12
N LYS A 29 -1.81 14.84 -7.93
CA LYS A 29 -2.95 13.91 -7.76
C LYS A 29 -3.39 13.25 -9.07
N ARG A 30 -3.48 14.00 -10.18
CA ARG A 30 -4.08 13.51 -11.42
C ARG A 30 -3.08 12.91 -12.40
N VAL A 31 -1.85 13.44 -12.44
CA VAL A 31 -0.83 13.00 -13.37
C VAL A 31 0.09 11.96 -12.73
N LEU A 32 0.47 12.17 -11.46
CA LEU A 32 1.38 11.28 -10.73
C LEU A 32 0.66 10.28 -9.81
N ASN A 33 -0.67 10.25 -9.80
CA ASN A 33 -1.50 9.38 -8.94
C ASN A 33 -1.08 9.36 -7.45
N LEU A 34 -0.49 10.45 -6.96
CA LEU A 34 -0.05 10.55 -5.56
C LEU A 34 -1.19 10.81 -4.58
N GLY A 35 -2.39 11.09 -5.09
CA GLY A 35 -3.58 11.42 -4.29
C GLY A 35 -4.28 10.25 -3.62
N HIS A 36 -3.86 9.02 -3.89
CA HIS A 36 -4.51 7.80 -3.39
C HIS A 36 -3.53 6.92 -2.61
N PRO A 37 -3.11 7.33 -1.40
CA PRO A 37 -2.21 6.52 -0.58
C PRO A 37 -2.91 5.22 -0.16
N ILE A 38 -2.13 4.16 0.05
CA ILE A 38 -2.63 2.95 0.69
C ILE A 38 -3.16 3.31 2.07
N VAL A 39 -4.39 2.95 2.34
CA VAL A 39 -5.03 3.18 3.64
C VAL A 39 -4.76 1.99 4.55
N TYR A 40 -4.39 2.29 5.79
CA TYR A 40 -4.12 1.28 6.82
C TYR A 40 -5.14 1.40 7.94
N ASP A 41 -5.59 0.25 8.46
CA ASP A 41 -6.39 0.16 9.66
C ASP A 41 -5.49 -0.25 10.84
N SER A 42 -5.68 0.39 11.99
CA SER A 42 -4.91 0.09 13.20
C SER A 42 -5.36 -1.23 13.82
N HIS A 43 -4.41 -1.97 14.38
CA HIS A 43 -4.68 -3.22 15.09
C HIS A 43 -3.91 -3.30 16.41
N ALA A 44 -4.61 -3.68 17.50
CA ALA A 44 -4.05 -3.64 18.86
C ALA A 44 -2.87 -4.60 19.08
N LEU A 45 -2.81 -5.74 18.36
CA LEU A 45 -1.79 -6.78 18.58
C LEU A 45 -0.59 -6.65 17.66
N TRP A 46 -0.78 -6.27 16.38
CA TRP A 46 0.31 -6.19 15.41
C TRP A 46 0.51 -4.81 14.77
N GLY A 47 -0.16 -3.80 15.30
CA GLY A 47 0.03 -2.40 14.92
C GLY A 47 -0.93 -1.92 13.84
N TYR A 48 -0.84 -2.40 12.61
CA TYR A 48 -1.70 -1.98 11.50
C TYR A 48 -1.64 -2.97 10.34
N THR A 49 -2.65 -2.91 9.46
CA THR A 49 -2.73 -3.67 8.19
C THR A 49 -3.25 -2.78 7.07
N PRO A 50 -2.91 -3.05 5.82
CA PRO A 50 -3.61 -2.44 4.70
C PRO A 50 -5.09 -2.75 4.79
N ARG A 51 -5.93 -1.75 4.50
CA ARG A 51 -7.39 -1.91 4.52
C ARG A 51 -7.83 -2.94 3.50
N GLU A 52 -8.56 -3.94 3.95
CA GLU A 52 -9.06 -5.06 3.17
C GLU A 52 -10.01 -4.62 2.05
N ASN A 53 -10.07 -5.44 1.00
CA ASN A 53 -10.99 -5.27 -0.14
C ASN A 53 -10.87 -3.90 -0.81
N ARG A 54 -9.65 -3.50 -1.16
CA ARG A 54 -9.33 -2.23 -1.82
C ARG A 54 -8.43 -2.42 -3.02
N THR A 55 -8.70 -1.64 -4.06
CA THR A 55 -7.84 -1.52 -5.23
C THR A 55 -7.40 -0.07 -5.38
N TYR A 56 -6.12 0.12 -5.63
CA TYR A 56 -5.48 1.41 -5.82
C TYR A 56 -4.82 1.45 -7.19
N GLU A 57 -5.26 2.36 -8.05
CA GLU A 57 -4.56 2.68 -9.27
C GLU A 57 -3.39 3.61 -8.96
N ARG A 58 -2.22 3.28 -9.45
CA ARG A 58 -0.98 3.97 -9.18
C ARG A 58 -0.45 4.65 -10.45
N PHE A 59 0.70 5.27 -10.32
CA PHE A 59 1.40 5.90 -11.46
C PHE A 59 1.61 4.86 -12.58
N ASP A 60 1.49 5.29 -13.83
CA ASP A 60 1.57 4.45 -15.04
C ASP A 60 0.52 3.32 -15.16
N GLY A 61 -0.59 3.41 -14.40
CA GLY A 61 -1.64 2.41 -14.45
C GLY A 61 -1.34 1.13 -13.67
N ASP A 62 -0.29 1.12 -12.88
CA ASP A 62 -0.01 0.04 -11.94
C ASP A 62 -1.15 -0.14 -10.94
N ILE A 63 -1.51 -1.39 -10.70
CA ILE A 63 -2.60 -1.74 -9.80
C ILE A 63 -2.06 -2.44 -8.56
N VAL A 64 -2.47 -1.92 -7.40
CA VAL A 64 -2.25 -2.54 -6.09
C VAL A 64 -3.59 -2.93 -5.51
N THR A 65 -3.83 -4.22 -5.40
CA THR A 65 -5.03 -4.77 -4.78
C THR A 65 -4.69 -5.28 -3.38
N ILE A 66 -5.57 -5.02 -2.43
CA ILE A 66 -5.54 -5.59 -1.08
C ILE A 66 -6.77 -6.47 -0.93
N ASN A 67 -6.54 -7.74 -0.74
CA ASN A 67 -7.60 -8.75 -0.67
C ASN A 67 -8.34 -8.77 0.67
N ASP A 68 -9.13 -9.81 0.90
CA ASP A 68 -9.99 -9.99 2.08
C ASP A 68 -9.24 -10.28 3.39
N VAL A 69 -7.94 -10.61 3.33
CA VAL A 69 -7.06 -10.83 4.50
C VAL A 69 -6.04 -9.71 4.70
N GLY A 70 -6.18 -8.58 3.98
CA GLY A 70 -5.21 -7.49 4.04
C GLY A 70 -3.85 -7.87 3.45
N ALA A 71 -3.81 -8.83 2.54
CA ALA A 71 -2.65 -9.21 1.76
C ALA A 71 -2.69 -8.51 0.40
N ARG A 72 -1.52 -8.23 -0.17
CA ARG A 72 -1.40 -7.66 -1.50
C ARG A 72 -1.57 -8.75 -2.56
N GLY A 73 -2.48 -8.54 -3.49
CA GLY A 73 -2.82 -9.42 -4.60
C GLY A 73 -4.32 -9.62 -4.71
N VAL A 74 -4.75 -10.29 -5.77
CA VAL A 74 -6.15 -10.54 -6.08
C VAL A 74 -6.66 -11.87 -5.51
N GLU A 75 -5.76 -12.73 -5.08
CA GLU A 75 -6.09 -14.07 -4.58
C GLU A 75 -6.70 -13.96 -3.19
N ASP A 76 -7.96 -14.31 -3.06
CA ASP A 76 -8.65 -14.39 -1.78
C ASP A 76 -8.19 -15.60 -0.97
N TRP A 77 -8.41 -15.54 0.32
CA TRP A 77 -8.09 -16.63 1.22
C TRP A 77 -8.87 -17.91 0.86
N ASN A 78 -8.15 -19.02 0.72
CA ASN A 78 -8.76 -20.32 0.45
C ASN A 78 -8.87 -21.14 1.74
N ASP A 79 -10.05 -21.21 2.31
CA ASP A 79 -10.32 -21.93 3.57
C ASP A 79 -10.06 -23.44 3.47
N ASN A 80 -10.16 -24.01 2.28
CA ASN A 80 -10.00 -25.44 2.02
C ASN A 80 -8.71 -25.79 1.26
N GLY A 81 -7.88 -24.80 1.01
CA GLY A 81 -6.70 -24.93 0.16
C GLY A 81 -5.38 -24.82 0.90
N ASN A 82 -4.33 -25.09 0.16
CA ASN A 82 -2.97 -24.89 0.62
C ASN A 82 -2.61 -23.40 0.48
N ASN A 83 -2.46 -22.71 1.60
CA ASN A 83 -2.06 -21.31 1.61
C ASN A 83 -0.60 -21.15 2.02
N ILE A 84 0.17 -20.42 1.24
CA ILE A 84 1.52 -19.96 1.58
C ILE A 84 1.45 -18.49 1.90
N ILE A 85 2.02 -18.09 3.02
CA ILE A 85 2.09 -16.71 3.44
C ILE A 85 3.52 -16.21 3.38
N PHE A 86 3.72 -15.11 2.69
CA PHE A 86 4.95 -14.33 2.68
C PHE A 86 4.78 -13.14 3.61
N LEU A 87 5.39 -13.21 4.79
CA LEU A 87 5.41 -12.15 5.79
C LEU A 87 6.66 -11.30 5.60
N GLY A 88 6.54 -9.99 5.74
CA GLY A 88 7.68 -9.11 5.60
C GLY A 88 7.32 -7.63 5.71
N ASP A 89 8.29 -6.82 5.38
CA ASP A 89 8.19 -5.37 5.33
C ASP A 89 7.87 -4.84 3.91
N SER A 90 8.37 -3.66 3.59
CA SER A 90 8.21 -3.04 2.27
C SER A 90 8.85 -3.82 1.13
N VAL A 91 9.87 -4.63 1.41
CA VAL A 91 10.53 -5.47 0.38
C VAL A 91 9.57 -6.60 -0.03
N THR A 92 8.96 -7.28 0.93
CA THR A 92 7.94 -8.30 0.66
C THR A 92 6.70 -7.69 0.03
N TYR A 93 6.26 -6.53 0.53
CA TYR A 93 5.15 -5.80 -0.08
C TYR A 93 5.39 -5.47 -1.56
N GLY A 94 6.62 -5.15 -1.95
CA GLY A 94 7.05 -4.90 -3.33
C GLY A 94 6.91 -3.44 -3.78
N GLY A 95 6.63 -2.50 -2.86
CA GLY A 95 6.42 -1.08 -3.20
C GLY A 95 5.07 -0.83 -3.90
N SER A 96 4.71 0.44 -4.03
CA SER A 96 3.45 0.83 -4.68
C SER A 96 3.63 1.33 -6.12
N TYR A 97 4.79 1.10 -6.71
CA TYR A 97 5.22 1.54 -8.04
C TYR A 97 5.35 0.39 -9.04
N ILE A 98 4.88 -0.79 -8.68
CA ILE A 98 4.77 -1.97 -9.54
C ILE A 98 3.39 -2.58 -9.34
N SER A 99 2.88 -3.29 -10.33
CA SER A 99 1.61 -4.01 -10.26
C SER A 99 1.73 -5.29 -9.42
N ASP A 100 0.61 -5.83 -8.96
CA ASP A 100 0.57 -7.01 -8.09
C ASP A 100 1.27 -8.23 -8.70
N ASN A 101 1.11 -8.45 -10.00
CA ASN A 101 1.73 -9.56 -10.73
C ASN A 101 3.25 -9.42 -10.94
N GLN A 102 3.83 -8.27 -10.60
CA GLN A 102 5.26 -7.99 -10.70
C GLN A 102 6.00 -8.17 -9.37
N THR A 103 5.26 -8.40 -8.27
CA THR A 103 5.89 -8.66 -6.98
C THR A 103 6.63 -10.00 -6.99
N PHE A 104 7.72 -10.10 -6.24
CA PHE A 104 8.46 -11.38 -6.18
C PHE A 104 7.59 -12.52 -5.62
N VAL A 105 6.65 -12.23 -4.73
CA VAL A 105 5.70 -13.20 -4.19
C VAL A 105 4.83 -13.76 -5.32
N SER A 106 4.22 -12.88 -6.13
CA SER A 106 3.40 -13.30 -7.27
C SER A 106 4.22 -14.12 -8.28
N LEU A 107 5.43 -13.65 -8.62
CA LEU A 107 6.32 -14.35 -9.55
C LEU A 107 6.77 -15.71 -9.01
N SER A 108 7.09 -15.82 -7.73
CA SER A 108 7.46 -17.08 -7.10
C SER A 108 6.29 -18.06 -7.11
N CYS A 109 5.07 -17.58 -6.88
CA CYS A 109 3.88 -18.41 -6.84
C CYS A 109 3.52 -19.03 -8.19
N GLN A 110 3.87 -18.40 -9.30
CA GLN A 110 3.66 -18.97 -10.64
C GLN A 110 4.36 -20.32 -10.86
N THR A 111 5.35 -20.64 -10.05
CA THR A 111 6.11 -21.88 -10.12
C THR A 111 5.65 -22.94 -9.12
N ILE A 112 4.67 -22.62 -8.27
CA ILE A 112 4.21 -23.49 -7.18
C ILE A 112 2.78 -23.96 -7.48
N GLU A 113 2.66 -25.19 -7.93
CA GLU A 113 1.35 -25.77 -8.26
C GLU A 113 0.55 -26.15 -6.99
N ASN A 114 -0.76 -26.00 -7.07
CA ASN A 114 -1.73 -26.37 -6.01
C ASN A 114 -1.61 -25.59 -4.69
N TRP A 115 -0.98 -24.42 -4.72
CA TRP A 115 -0.88 -23.52 -3.58
C TRP A 115 -1.35 -22.11 -3.95
N THR A 116 -2.00 -21.45 -3.00
CA THR A 116 -2.35 -20.01 -3.08
C THR A 116 -1.35 -19.21 -2.25
N CYS A 117 -0.70 -18.25 -2.86
CA CYS A 117 0.29 -17.42 -2.18
C CYS A 117 -0.31 -16.06 -1.78
N HIS A 118 -0.04 -15.65 -0.57
CA HIS A 118 -0.50 -14.38 -0.03
C HIS A 118 0.69 -13.50 0.33
N ASN A 119 0.79 -12.34 -0.30
CA ASN A 119 1.77 -11.33 0.03
C ASN A 119 1.28 -10.51 1.25
N VAL A 120 1.70 -10.90 2.43
CA VAL A 120 1.33 -10.27 3.70
C VAL A 120 2.41 -9.26 4.16
N GLY A 121 3.28 -8.85 3.23
CA GLY A 121 4.22 -7.76 3.45
C GLY A 121 3.50 -6.43 3.75
N VAL A 122 4.04 -5.64 4.67
CA VAL A 122 3.47 -4.35 5.04
C VAL A 122 4.59 -3.32 5.21
N ASN A 123 4.44 -2.17 4.58
CA ASN A 123 5.43 -1.11 4.68
C ASN A 123 5.73 -0.75 6.14
N ALA A 124 7.02 -0.63 6.44
CA ALA A 124 7.55 -0.29 7.77
C ALA A 124 7.22 -1.30 8.90
N TYR A 125 6.88 -2.55 8.57
CA TYR A 125 6.82 -3.59 9.58
C TYR A 125 8.23 -3.91 10.12
N GLY A 126 8.30 -4.03 11.44
CA GLY A 126 9.44 -4.66 12.11
C GLY A 126 9.14 -6.12 12.41
N VAL A 127 10.15 -6.86 12.84
CA VAL A 127 10.04 -8.31 13.19
C VAL A 127 8.91 -8.57 14.18
N LEU A 128 8.72 -7.69 15.17
CA LEU A 128 7.66 -7.85 16.17
C LEU A 128 6.25 -7.78 15.56
N ASN A 129 6.02 -6.89 14.58
CA ASN A 129 4.74 -6.83 13.86
C ASN A 129 4.48 -8.11 13.07
N MET A 130 5.50 -8.62 12.36
CA MET A 130 5.42 -9.85 11.56
C MET A 130 5.10 -11.06 12.45
N VAL A 131 5.84 -11.25 13.53
CA VAL A 131 5.62 -12.34 14.49
C VAL A 131 4.26 -12.24 15.15
N ALA A 132 3.85 -11.04 15.57
CA ALA A 132 2.54 -10.83 16.17
C ALA A 132 1.40 -11.15 15.19
N ARG A 133 1.49 -10.65 13.95
CA ARG A 133 0.50 -10.94 12.92
C ARG A 133 0.45 -12.43 12.58
N SER A 134 1.59 -13.06 12.39
CA SER A 134 1.68 -14.51 12.13
C SER A 134 1.05 -15.37 13.24
N ARG A 135 1.07 -14.89 14.48
CA ARG A 135 0.58 -15.63 15.65
C ARG A 135 -0.89 -15.36 15.97
N TYR A 136 -1.32 -14.11 15.82
CA TYR A 136 -2.61 -13.66 16.35
C TYR A 136 -3.65 -13.35 15.27
N ASP A 137 -3.27 -13.20 14.01
CA ASP A 137 -4.24 -13.15 12.92
C ASP A 137 -4.78 -14.55 12.67
N LYS A 138 -6.08 -14.74 12.89
CA LYS A 138 -6.72 -16.06 12.88
C LYS A 138 -6.55 -16.79 11.54
N ARG A 139 -6.69 -16.09 10.42
CA ARG A 139 -6.54 -16.71 9.08
C ARG A 139 -5.09 -17.03 8.81
N ILE A 140 -4.21 -16.05 8.98
CA ILE A 140 -2.77 -16.19 8.76
C ILE A 140 -2.15 -17.27 9.65
N SER A 141 -2.60 -17.39 10.90
CA SER A 141 -2.10 -18.41 11.83
C SER A 141 -2.45 -19.84 11.43
N LEU A 142 -3.44 -20.04 10.59
CA LEU A 142 -3.86 -21.36 10.07
C LEU A 142 -3.10 -21.77 8.80
N ALA A 143 -2.34 -20.87 8.18
CA ALA A 143 -1.59 -21.22 6.97
C ALA A 143 -0.54 -22.31 7.27
N PRO A 144 -0.50 -23.38 6.46
CA PRO A 144 0.44 -24.48 6.66
C PRO A 144 1.89 -24.08 6.42
N LEU A 145 2.14 -23.05 5.59
CA LEU A 145 3.48 -22.55 5.30
C LEU A 145 3.55 -21.03 5.44
N ARG A 146 4.53 -20.56 6.23
CA ARG A 146 4.82 -19.14 6.45
C ARG A 146 6.30 -18.87 6.17
N ILE A 147 6.57 -17.88 5.34
CA ILE A 147 7.91 -17.44 4.93
C ILE A 147 8.12 -16.03 5.48
N PHE A 148 9.24 -15.81 6.14
CA PHE A 148 9.62 -14.53 6.75
C PHE A 148 10.82 -13.92 6.04
#